data_a1930f4fd6815af3f279d1411f69dec8
#
_entry.id   a1930f4fd6815af3f279d1411f69dec8
#
_cell.length_a   1.000
_cell.length_b   1.000
_cell.length_c   1.000
_cell.angle_alpha   90.00
_cell.angle_beta   90.00
_cell.angle_gamma   90.00
#
_symmetry.space_group_name_H-M   'P 1'
#
loop_
_entity.id
_entity.type
_entity.pdbx_description
1 polymer ?
#
loop_
_entity_poly.entity_id
_entity_poly.type
_entity_poly.pdbx_seq_one_letter_code
_entity_poly.pdbx_strand_id
1 'polypeptide(L)'
;EPLVRKGIMTFFNAMSCQLEAGTLKELTLTTNGSQLERFADDLYAAGVRRVNVSLDTLDEKKFADITRWGRLPQVIKGIDAAQRAGLRVKINTVALKDFNEDELFTLVEWCKSRDMDLTFIEVMPMGDIGNEDRLGQYWKLSDLRGELAKRYSLTELTERTGGPARYVRLEETGQKIGFITPLTHNFCESCNRVRLTCTGELYM
;
A
#
# COMPACT_ATOMS: atom_id res chain seq x y z
N GLU A 1 0.02 -12.47 -3.51
CA GLU A 1 -1.41 -12.05 -3.57
C GLU A 1 -2.25 -12.99 -2.72
N PRO A 2 -2.75 -12.55 -1.54
CA PRO A 2 -3.49 -13.43 -0.63
C PRO A 2 -4.85 -13.88 -1.20
N LEU A 3 -5.52 -13.05 -1.98
CA LEU A 3 -6.88 -13.32 -2.46
C LEU A 3 -6.97 -14.39 -3.57
N VAL A 4 -5.84 -14.87 -4.10
CA VAL A 4 -5.83 -16.01 -5.02
C VAL A 4 -5.76 -17.37 -4.31
N ARG A 5 -5.51 -17.36 -2.99
CA ARG A 5 -5.44 -18.60 -2.21
C ARG A 5 -6.81 -19.24 -2.11
N LYS A 6 -6.89 -20.53 -2.43
CA LYS A 6 -8.12 -21.33 -2.21
C LYS A 6 -8.50 -21.32 -0.73
N GLY A 7 -9.76 -21.02 -0.44
CA GLY A 7 -10.27 -21.00 0.93
C GLY A 7 -9.81 -19.79 1.76
N ILE A 8 -9.35 -18.73 1.14
CA ILE A 8 -8.89 -17.55 1.87
C ILE A 8 -9.97 -16.95 2.79
N MET A 9 -11.24 -16.96 2.38
CA MET A 9 -12.32 -16.44 3.22
C MET A 9 -12.58 -17.30 4.45
N THR A 10 -12.32 -18.60 4.40
CA THR A 10 -12.36 -19.46 5.61
C THR A 10 -11.34 -18.98 6.65
N PHE A 11 -10.15 -18.56 6.20
CA PHE A 11 -9.15 -17.98 7.08
C PHE A 11 -9.59 -16.62 7.66
N PHE A 12 -10.12 -15.71 6.83
CA PHE A 12 -10.60 -14.42 7.30
C PHE A 12 -11.77 -14.58 8.29
N ASN A 13 -12.70 -15.49 8.05
CA ASN A 13 -13.80 -15.78 8.95
C ASN A 13 -13.33 -16.37 10.28
N ALA A 14 -12.31 -17.22 10.28
CA ALA A 14 -11.70 -17.70 11.52
C ALA A 14 -11.01 -16.57 12.30
N MET A 15 -10.37 -15.62 11.62
CA MET A 15 -9.77 -14.44 12.27
C MET A 15 -10.81 -13.45 12.78
N SER A 16 -12.00 -13.39 12.16
CA SER A 16 -13.12 -12.57 12.64
C SER A 16 -13.50 -12.90 14.09
N CYS A 17 -13.52 -14.18 14.46
CA CYS A 17 -13.78 -14.60 15.84
C CYS A 17 -12.77 -14.01 16.84
N GLN A 18 -11.53 -13.79 16.41
CA GLN A 18 -10.49 -13.18 17.26
C GLN A 18 -10.68 -11.66 17.40
N LEU A 19 -11.24 -11.01 16.37
CA LEU A 19 -11.65 -9.60 16.45
C LEU A 19 -12.80 -9.44 17.46
N GLU A 20 -13.82 -10.30 17.37
CA GLU A 20 -14.99 -10.30 18.27
C GLU A 20 -14.59 -10.58 19.73
N ALA A 21 -13.65 -11.50 19.93
CA ALA A 21 -13.09 -11.81 21.25
C ALA A 21 -12.15 -10.70 21.79
N GLY A 22 -11.80 -9.69 20.99
CA GLY A 22 -10.91 -8.61 21.38
C GLY A 22 -9.43 -9.01 21.48
N THR A 23 -9.05 -10.23 21.11
CA THR A 23 -7.67 -10.72 21.08
C THR A 23 -6.90 -10.18 19.88
N LEU A 24 -7.60 -9.87 18.79
CA LEU A 24 -7.07 -9.19 17.61
C LEU A 24 -7.70 -7.79 17.51
N LYS A 25 -6.86 -6.76 17.35
CA LYS A 25 -7.33 -5.37 17.29
C LYS A 25 -7.72 -4.92 15.87
N GLU A 26 -7.06 -5.44 14.87
CA GLU A 26 -7.28 -5.09 13.47
C GLU A 26 -6.94 -6.29 12.58
N LEU A 27 -7.74 -6.49 11.54
CA LEU A 27 -7.49 -7.41 10.45
C LEU A 27 -7.42 -6.61 9.15
N THR A 28 -6.30 -6.69 8.47
CA THR A 28 -6.05 -5.97 7.21
C THR A 28 -5.26 -6.84 6.25
N LEU A 29 -5.26 -6.51 4.98
CA LEU A 29 -4.45 -7.21 3.98
C LEU A 29 -3.80 -6.21 3.02
N THR A 30 -2.72 -6.67 2.39
CA THR A 30 -2.13 -6.02 1.23
C THR A 30 -2.40 -6.89 0.02
N THR A 31 -2.88 -6.28 -1.05
CA THR A 31 -3.33 -6.97 -2.26
C THR A 31 -2.89 -6.19 -3.51
N ASN A 32 -2.76 -6.87 -4.64
CA ASN A 32 -2.61 -6.24 -5.93
C ASN A 32 -3.96 -5.71 -6.51
N GLY A 33 -5.05 -5.87 -5.77
CA GLY A 33 -6.37 -5.37 -6.12
C GLY A 33 -7.14 -6.19 -7.15
N SER A 34 -6.52 -7.13 -7.85
CA SER A 34 -7.14 -7.86 -8.97
C SER A 34 -8.36 -8.72 -8.60
N GLN A 35 -8.48 -9.11 -7.33
CA GLN A 35 -9.58 -9.93 -6.82
C GLN A 35 -10.53 -9.17 -5.88
N LEU A 36 -10.28 -7.89 -5.62
CA LEU A 36 -11.08 -7.11 -4.67
C LEU A 36 -12.54 -6.99 -5.08
N GLU A 37 -12.83 -6.84 -6.38
CA GLU A 37 -14.22 -6.76 -6.88
C GLU A 37 -15.04 -7.98 -6.42
N ARG A 38 -14.41 -9.15 -6.34
CA ARG A 38 -15.05 -10.40 -5.93
C ARG A 38 -15.23 -10.54 -4.42
N PHE A 39 -14.27 -10.02 -3.63
CA PHE A 39 -14.17 -10.34 -2.21
C PHE A 39 -14.44 -9.16 -1.28
N ALA A 40 -14.72 -7.96 -1.79
CA ALA A 40 -14.84 -6.76 -0.98
C ALA A 40 -15.92 -6.87 0.11
N ASP A 41 -17.11 -7.33 -0.25
CA ASP A 41 -18.23 -7.49 0.68
C ASP A 41 -17.93 -8.56 1.74
N ASP A 42 -17.39 -9.70 1.33
CA ASP A 42 -17.02 -10.80 2.24
C ASP A 42 -15.91 -10.37 3.21
N LEU A 43 -14.91 -9.61 2.75
CA LEU A 43 -13.86 -9.06 3.60
C LEU A 43 -14.43 -8.10 4.64
N TYR A 44 -15.34 -7.22 4.23
CA TYR A 44 -16.01 -6.31 5.16
C TYR A 44 -16.85 -7.08 6.19
N ALA A 45 -17.61 -8.08 5.76
CA ALA A 45 -18.38 -8.95 6.64
C ALA A 45 -17.50 -9.71 7.64
N ALA A 46 -16.29 -10.13 7.22
CA ALA A 46 -15.29 -10.78 8.08
C ALA A 46 -14.55 -9.80 9.03
N GLY A 47 -14.97 -8.53 9.10
CA GLY A 47 -14.41 -7.55 10.03
C GLY A 47 -13.20 -6.79 9.52
N VAL A 48 -12.76 -7.00 8.29
CA VAL A 48 -11.76 -6.13 7.64
C VAL A 48 -12.35 -4.74 7.49
N ARG A 49 -11.59 -3.71 7.84
CA ARG A 49 -12.03 -2.30 7.71
C ARG A 49 -11.11 -1.47 6.84
N ARG A 50 -9.93 -2.01 6.52
CA ARG A 50 -8.94 -1.34 5.69
C ARG A 50 -8.20 -2.36 4.82
N VAL A 51 -7.93 -1.98 3.57
CA VAL A 51 -7.09 -2.74 2.64
C VAL A 51 -5.97 -1.85 2.11
N ASN A 52 -4.79 -2.43 1.93
CA ASN A 52 -3.70 -1.79 1.23
C ASN A 52 -3.65 -2.34 -0.19
N VAL A 53 -3.70 -1.47 -1.19
CA VAL A 53 -3.61 -1.86 -2.60
C VAL A 53 -2.27 -1.41 -3.15
N SER A 54 -1.50 -2.34 -3.71
CA SER A 54 -0.25 -2.02 -4.40
C SER A 54 -0.58 -1.50 -5.79
N LEU A 55 -0.22 -0.23 -6.05
CA LEU A 55 -0.49 0.44 -7.32
C LEU A 55 0.60 1.49 -7.58
N ASP A 56 1.46 1.24 -8.55
CA ASP A 56 2.64 2.06 -8.81
C ASP A 56 2.42 3.11 -9.89
N THR A 57 1.37 2.99 -10.70
CA THR A 57 1.06 3.89 -11.81
C THR A 57 -0.43 3.89 -12.15
N LEU A 58 -0.92 4.99 -12.71
CA LEU A 58 -2.26 5.14 -13.27
C LEU A 58 -2.27 5.06 -14.80
N ASP A 59 -1.11 4.88 -15.43
CA ASP A 59 -0.97 4.64 -16.86
C ASP A 59 -1.13 3.14 -17.15
N GLU A 60 -2.08 2.76 -18.02
CA GLU A 60 -2.36 1.35 -18.33
C GLU A 60 -1.16 0.62 -18.96
N LYS A 61 -0.38 1.32 -19.78
CA LYS A 61 0.79 0.73 -20.44
C LYS A 61 1.91 0.49 -19.43
N LYS A 62 2.27 1.51 -18.64
CA LYS A 62 3.24 1.37 -17.56
C LYS A 62 2.81 0.27 -16.58
N PHE A 63 1.51 0.20 -16.24
CA PHE A 63 0.98 -0.83 -15.35
C PHE A 63 1.12 -2.24 -15.93
N ALA A 64 0.81 -2.43 -17.20
CA ALA A 64 1.00 -3.72 -17.88
C ALA A 64 2.48 -4.12 -17.93
N ASP A 65 3.36 -3.17 -18.23
CA ASP A 65 4.81 -3.39 -18.32
C ASP A 65 5.41 -3.84 -16.96
N ILE A 66 5.07 -3.15 -15.86
CA ILE A 66 5.64 -3.47 -14.54
C ILE A 66 5.03 -4.74 -13.93
N THR A 67 3.75 -5.01 -14.19
CA THR A 67 3.05 -6.17 -13.63
C THR A 67 3.09 -7.40 -14.52
N ARG A 68 3.54 -7.26 -15.78
CA ARG A 68 3.61 -8.29 -16.85
C ARG A 68 2.24 -8.79 -17.34
N TRP A 69 1.27 -8.98 -16.45
CA TRP A 69 -0.06 -9.56 -16.74
C TRP A 69 -1.22 -8.77 -16.14
N GLY A 70 -0.90 -7.71 -15.41
CA GLY A 70 -1.92 -6.91 -14.71
C GLY A 70 -2.79 -6.11 -15.69
N ARG A 71 -4.02 -5.85 -15.26
CA ARG A 71 -4.97 -4.99 -15.97
C ARG A 71 -5.41 -3.88 -15.02
N LEU A 72 -4.96 -2.65 -15.28
CA LEU A 72 -5.30 -1.50 -14.43
C LEU A 72 -6.81 -1.32 -14.24
N PRO A 73 -7.66 -1.42 -15.29
CA PRO A 73 -9.11 -1.29 -15.11
C PRO A 73 -9.71 -2.31 -14.14
N GLN A 74 -9.15 -3.52 -14.05
CA GLN A 74 -9.59 -4.53 -13.09
C GLN A 74 -9.25 -4.12 -11.65
N VAL A 75 -8.07 -3.55 -11.43
CA VAL A 75 -7.65 -3.05 -10.11
C VAL A 75 -8.52 -1.87 -9.68
N ILE A 76 -8.79 -0.93 -10.60
CA ILE A 76 -9.66 0.22 -10.33
C ILE A 76 -11.07 -0.24 -9.93
N LYS A 77 -11.67 -1.20 -10.67
CA LYS A 77 -12.96 -1.80 -10.29
C LYS A 77 -12.93 -2.46 -8.91
N GLY A 78 -11.81 -3.12 -8.59
CA GLY A 78 -11.59 -3.70 -7.27
C GLY A 78 -11.54 -2.65 -6.16
N ILE A 79 -10.87 -1.53 -6.38
CA ILE A 79 -10.84 -0.38 -5.48
C ILE A 79 -12.25 0.20 -5.29
N ASP A 80 -12.99 0.41 -6.39
CA ASP A 80 -14.36 0.90 -6.35
C ASP A 80 -15.29 -0.03 -5.54
N ALA A 81 -15.12 -1.34 -5.71
CA ALA A 81 -15.88 -2.34 -4.95
C ALA A 81 -15.51 -2.29 -3.45
N ALA A 82 -14.23 -2.18 -3.12
CA ALA A 82 -13.78 -2.07 -1.74
C ALA A 82 -14.39 -0.82 -1.06
N GLN A 83 -14.37 0.34 -1.72
CA GLN A 83 -14.97 1.56 -1.19
C GLN A 83 -16.50 1.44 -1.03
N ARG A 84 -17.20 0.86 -2.01
CA ARG A 84 -18.65 0.60 -1.90
C ARG A 84 -19.00 -0.34 -0.76
N ALA A 85 -18.16 -1.33 -0.47
CA ALA A 85 -18.32 -2.24 0.66
C ALA A 85 -18.04 -1.57 2.02
N GLY A 86 -17.53 -0.34 2.05
CA GLY A 86 -17.18 0.40 3.26
C GLY A 86 -15.75 0.18 3.76
N LEU A 87 -14.89 -0.44 2.95
CA LEU A 87 -13.47 -0.62 3.26
C LEU A 87 -12.73 0.71 3.00
N ARG A 88 -11.91 1.14 3.95
CA ARG A 88 -10.94 2.20 3.70
C ARG A 88 -9.81 1.66 2.82
N VAL A 89 -9.52 2.36 1.74
CA VAL A 89 -8.46 1.98 0.81
C VAL A 89 -7.23 2.83 1.07
N LYS A 90 -6.08 2.17 1.15
CA LYS A 90 -4.78 2.80 1.19
C LYS A 90 -3.97 2.33 -0.01
N ILE A 91 -3.50 3.26 -0.81
CA ILE A 91 -2.62 2.97 -1.94
C ILE A 91 -1.18 2.93 -1.46
N ASN A 92 -0.45 1.88 -1.81
CA ASN A 92 0.98 1.74 -1.61
C ASN A 92 1.66 1.80 -2.98
N THR A 93 2.51 2.79 -3.18
CA THR A 93 3.23 3.05 -4.42
C THR A 93 4.73 2.97 -4.18
N VAL A 94 5.43 2.13 -4.91
CA VAL A 94 6.89 2.15 -4.93
C VAL A 94 7.33 3.33 -5.82
N ALA A 95 8.10 4.24 -5.26
CA ALA A 95 8.62 5.39 -5.97
C ALA A 95 9.82 4.97 -6.84
N LEU A 96 9.68 5.12 -8.15
CA LEU A 96 10.64 4.67 -9.14
C LEU A 96 11.05 5.86 -10.04
N LYS A 97 12.33 6.18 -10.05
CA LYS A 97 12.90 7.18 -10.93
C LYS A 97 12.76 6.75 -12.39
N ASP A 98 12.56 7.71 -13.29
CA ASP A 98 12.39 7.49 -14.74
C ASP A 98 11.21 6.55 -15.09
N PHE A 99 10.33 6.26 -14.14
CA PHE A 99 9.17 5.40 -14.36
C PHE A 99 7.85 6.07 -13.95
N ASN A 100 7.68 6.42 -12.66
CA ASN A 100 6.45 7.02 -12.15
C ASN A 100 6.65 8.36 -11.43
N GLU A 101 7.84 8.95 -11.50
CA GLU A 101 8.10 10.27 -10.92
C GLU A 101 7.26 11.38 -11.55
N ASP A 102 6.93 11.25 -12.83
CA ASP A 102 6.04 12.13 -13.58
C ASP A 102 4.58 12.05 -13.12
N GLU A 103 4.19 10.96 -12.47
CA GLU A 103 2.84 10.73 -11.97
C GLU A 103 2.65 11.11 -10.48
N LEU A 104 3.68 11.62 -9.81
CA LEU A 104 3.64 11.95 -8.38
C LEU A 104 2.38 12.74 -7.98
N PHE A 105 2.17 13.88 -8.64
CA PHE A 105 1.04 14.76 -8.33
C PHE A 105 -0.29 14.15 -8.77
N THR A 106 -0.31 13.45 -9.90
CA THR A 106 -1.49 12.74 -10.39
C THR A 106 -1.97 11.68 -9.40
N LEU A 107 -1.05 10.89 -8.83
CA LEU A 107 -1.36 9.91 -7.79
C LEU A 107 -1.90 10.57 -6.52
N VAL A 108 -1.29 11.68 -6.08
CA VAL A 108 -1.76 12.45 -4.92
C VAL A 108 -3.18 12.95 -5.14
N GLU A 109 -3.43 13.65 -6.26
CA GLU A 109 -4.76 14.20 -6.58
C GLU A 109 -5.80 13.10 -6.77
N TRP A 110 -5.44 12.00 -7.43
CA TRP A 110 -6.33 10.87 -7.62
C TRP A 110 -6.73 10.22 -6.29
N CYS A 111 -5.78 9.96 -5.40
CA CYS A 111 -6.09 9.45 -4.08
C CYS A 111 -6.95 10.43 -3.27
N LYS A 112 -6.66 11.74 -3.38
CA LYS A 112 -7.44 12.80 -2.74
C LYS A 112 -8.88 12.79 -3.24
N SER A 113 -9.10 12.75 -4.54
CA SER A 113 -10.45 12.78 -5.14
C SER A 113 -11.34 11.61 -4.74
N ARG A 114 -10.71 10.51 -4.25
CA ARG A 114 -11.38 9.27 -3.84
C ARG A 114 -11.35 9.02 -2.33
N ASP A 115 -10.91 9.97 -1.53
CA ASP A 115 -10.74 9.82 -0.08
C ASP A 115 -9.92 8.59 0.31
N MET A 116 -8.78 8.40 -0.37
CA MET A 116 -7.86 7.30 -0.13
C MET A 116 -6.56 7.79 0.49
N ASP A 117 -6.02 6.99 1.42
CA ASP A 117 -4.66 7.20 1.92
C ASP A 117 -3.62 6.82 0.84
N LEU A 118 -2.50 7.54 0.79
CA LEU A 118 -1.38 7.23 -0.09
C LEU A 118 -0.11 7.04 0.72
N THR A 119 0.69 6.02 0.35
CA THR A 119 2.01 5.79 0.94
C THR A 119 3.01 5.51 -0.16
N PHE A 120 4.08 6.30 -0.19
CA PHE A 120 5.24 6.07 -1.03
C PHE A 120 6.24 5.16 -0.31
N ILE A 121 6.79 4.22 -1.05
CA ILE A 121 7.74 3.21 -0.55
C ILE A 121 9.03 3.34 -1.36
N GLU A 122 10.16 3.42 -0.67
CA GLU A 122 11.47 3.38 -1.30
C GLU A 122 11.72 2.01 -1.92
N VAL A 123 12.19 1.98 -3.17
CA VAL A 123 12.55 0.73 -3.83
C VAL A 123 13.70 0.05 -3.07
N MET A 124 13.58 -1.24 -2.83
CA MET A 124 14.66 -2.05 -2.26
C MET A 124 15.31 -2.89 -3.37
N PRO A 125 16.65 -2.89 -3.50
CA PRO A 125 17.37 -3.73 -4.45
C PRO A 125 17.40 -5.18 -3.94
N MET A 126 16.23 -5.84 -3.94
CA MET A 126 16.06 -7.22 -3.49
C MET A 126 15.43 -8.08 -4.58
N GLY A 127 15.93 -9.30 -4.73
CA GLY A 127 15.45 -10.33 -5.67
C GLY A 127 16.23 -10.40 -6.97
N ASP A 128 15.98 -11.47 -7.72
CA ASP A 128 16.71 -11.85 -8.95
C ASP A 128 16.32 -11.05 -10.21
N ILE A 129 15.52 -10.01 -10.07
CA ILE A 129 15.05 -9.20 -11.20
C ILE A 129 16.05 -8.06 -11.41
N GLY A 130 17.03 -8.23 -12.33
CA GLY A 130 17.85 -7.18 -12.90
C GLY A 130 18.39 -6.16 -11.88
N ASN A 131 19.31 -6.58 -11.00
CA ASN A 131 19.84 -5.70 -9.94
C ASN A 131 20.36 -4.34 -10.45
N GLU A 132 20.88 -4.29 -11.67
CA GLU A 132 21.43 -3.07 -12.26
C GLU A 132 20.31 -2.07 -12.62
N ASP A 133 19.20 -2.54 -13.17
CA ASP A 133 18.06 -1.69 -13.55
C ASP A 133 17.36 -1.09 -12.33
N ARG A 134 17.27 -1.83 -11.21
CA ARG A 134 16.60 -1.35 -10.00
C ARG A 134 17.41 -0.31 -9.23
N LEU A 135 18.73 -0.41 -9.24
CA LEU A 135 19.58 0.62 -8.63
C LEU A 135 19.49 1.93 -9.42
N GLY A 136 19.35 1.85 -10.76
CA GLY A 136 19.10 3.02 -11.62
C GLY A 136 17.74 3.68 -11.34
N GLN A 137 16.74 2.93 -10.91
CA GLN A 137 15.39 3.44 -10.61
C GLN A 137 15.23 3.93 -9.16
N TYR A 138 16.31 3.96 -8.37
CA TYR A 138 16.23 4.42 -7.00
C TYR A 138 15.92 5.92 -6.92
N TRP A 139 14.80 6.25 -6.32
CA TRP A 139 14.38 7.61 -6.02
C TRP A 139 14.31 7.81 -4.51
N LYS A 140 15.15 8.69 -3.97
CA LYS A 140 15.11 9.00 -2.53
C LYS A 140 13.78 9.63 -2.18
N LEU A 141 13.11 9.11 -1.15
CA LEU A 141 11.86 9.69 -0.70
C LEU A 141 12.02 11.08 -0.08
N SER A 142 13.23 11.47 0.33
CA SER A 142 13.56 12.87 0.68
C SER A 142 13.39 13.82 -0.50
N ASP A 143 13.79 13.39 -1.70
CA ASP A 143 13.73 14.20 -2.91
C ASP A 143 12.26 14.27 -3.40
N LEU A 144 11.55 13.14 -3.41
CA LEU A 144 10.11 13.08 -3.66
C LEU A 144 9.34 14.02 -2.71
N ARG A 145 9.70 14.00 -1.42
CA ARG A 145 9.13 14.92 -0.44
C ARG A 145 9.46 16.38 -0.74
N GLY A 146 10.66 16.67 -1.23
CA GLY A 146 11.05 17.97 -1.72
C GLY A 146 10.19 18.43 -2.90
N GLU A 147 9.86 17.53 -3.83
CA GLU A 147 8.94 17.83 -4.93
C GLU A 147 7.52 18.16 -4.41
N LEU A 148 7.00 17.38 -3.46
CA LEU A 148 5.72 17.68 -2.83
C LEU A 148 5.72 19.06 -2.14
N ALA A 149 6.82 19.40 -1.46
CA ALA A 149 6.97 20.68 -0.75
C ALA A 149 7.01 21.91 -1.67
N LYS A 150 7.23 21.74 -2.97
CA LYS A 150 7.11 22.84 -3.95
C LYS A 150 5.66 23.26 -4.20
N ARG A 151 4.70 22.37 -3.92
CA ARG A 151 3.28 22.59 -4.21
C ARG A 151 2.40 22.60 -2.98
N TYR A 152 2.81 21.94 -1.89
CA TYR A 152 2.03 21.78 -0.67
C TYR A 152 2.85 22.12 0.57
N SER A 153 2.19 22.71 1.56
CA SER A 153 2.75 22.88 2.90
C SER A 153 2.67 21.56 3.66
N LEU A 154 3.82 21.02 4.07
CA LEU A 154 3.90 19.71 4.71
C LEU A 154 4.05 19.83 6.22
N THR A 155 3.12 19.25 6.98
CA THR A 155 3.20 19.15 8.45
C THR A 155 3.46 17.72 8.87
N GLU A 156 4.50 17.49 9.68
CA GLU A 156 4.82 16.17 10.25
C GLU A 156 3.71 15.71 11.19
N LEU A 157 3.33 14.44 11.04
CA LEU A 157 2.39 13.80 11.93
C LEU A 157 3.12 12.85 12.88
N THR A 158 2.83 12.95 14.17
CA THR A 158 3.35 12.02 15.19
C THR A 158 2.59 10.69 15.21
N GLU A 159 1.46 10.62 14.51
CA GLU A 159 0.62 9.43 14.40
C GLU A 159 1.40 8.26 13.79
N ARG A 160 1.32 7.09 14.42
CA ARG A 160 1.88 5.84 13.93
C ARG A 160 0.77 4.81 13.78
N THR A 161 0.58 4.31 12.59
CA THR A 161 -0.41 3.26 12.27
C THR A 161 0.24 1.88 12.35
N GLY A 162 0.77 1.44 13.49
CA GLY A 162 1.34 0.09 13.64
C GLY A 162 2.31 -0.39 12.54
N GLY A 163 2.65 0.47 11.57
CA GLY A 163 3.50 0.24 10.42
C GLY A 163 4.75 1.11 10.39
N PRO A 164 5.69 0.87 9.47
CA PRO A 164 6.93 1.65 9.33
C PRO A 164 6.73 3.02 8.71
N ALA A 165 5.53 3.32 8.22
CA ALA A 165 5.26 4.58 7.54
C ALA A 165 5.32 5.76 8.51
N ARG A 166 6.01 6.81 8.10
CA ARG A 166 5.96 8.16 8.69
C ARG A 166 5.03 8.99 7.85
N TYR A 167 4.22 9.82 8.49
CA TYR A 167 3.18 10.56 7.79
C TYR A 167 3.42 12.06 7.83
N VAL A 168 3.08 12.72 6.73
CA VAL A 168 2.90 14.17 6.66
C VAL A 168 1.45 14.47 6.27
N ARG A 169 0.98 15.63 6.67
CA ARG A 169 -0.27 16.21 6.18
C ARG A 169 0.04 17.27 5.12
N LEU A 170 -0.70 17.25 4.04
CA LEU A 170 -0.75 18.35 3.08
C LEU A 170 -1.78 19.34 3.58
N GLU A 171 -1.33 20.53 4.02
CA GLU A 171 -2.24 21.51 4.71
C GLU A 171 -3.36 22.01 3.79
N GLU A 172 -3.08 22.18 2.50
CA GLU A 172 -4.05 22.68 1.52
C GLU A 172 -5.20 21.71 1.27
N THR A 173 -4.97 20.41 1.49
CA THR A 173 -5.96 19.37 1.19
C THR A 173 -6.38 18.56 2.40
N GLY A 174 -5.63 18.65 3.51
CA GLY A 174 -5.78 17.80 4.70
C GLY A 174 -5.39 16.33 4.49
N GLN A 175 -4.91 15.96 3.29
CA GLN A 175 -4.55 14.58 2.95
C GLN A 175 -3.31 14.13 3.70
N LYS A 176 -3.32 12.86 4.15
CA LYS A 176 -2.14 12.21 4.74
C LYS A 176 -1.36 11.46 3.68
N ILE A 177 -0.05 11.73 3.61
CA ILE A 177 0.89 11.00 2.77
C ILE A 177 1.88 10.27 3.67
N GLY A 178 2.00 8.96 3.47
CA GLY A 178 2.95 8.10 4.17
C GLY A 178 4.25 7.92 3.41
N PHE A 179 5.35 7.73 4.14
CA PHE A 179 6.67 7.44 3.59
C PHE A 179 7.26 6.23 4.30
N ILE A 180 7.66 5.22 3.55
CA ILE A 180 8.37 4.04 4.05
C ILE A 180 9.76 4.04 3.43
N THR A 181 10.77 4.27 4.27
CA THR A 181 12.17 4.50 3.88
C THR A 181 13.08 3.39 4.41
N PRO A 182 13.01 2.16 3.87
CA PRO A 182 13.78 1.02 4.41
C PRO A 182 15.29 1.16 4.26
N LEU A 183 15.77 1.92 3.26
CA LEU A 183 17.19 2.13 3.01
C LEU A 183 17.74 3.35 3.74
N THR A 184 17.04 4.49 3.65
CA THR A 184 17.50 5.75 4.23
C THR A 184 17.23 5.87 5.73
N HIS A 185 16.27 5.15 6.25
CA HIS A 185 15.96 5.09 7.69
C HIS A 185 15.63 3.65 8.08
N ASN A 186 16.63 2.96 8.58
CA ASN A 186 16.45 1.63 9.14
C ASN A 186 15.55 1.72 10.38
N PHE A 187 14.38 1.08 10.31
CA PHE A 187 13.38 1.02 11.41
C PHE A 187 13.36 -0.35 12.09
N CYS A 188 14.32 -1.25 11.78
CA CYS A 188 14.36 -2.60 12.32
C CYS A 188 14.42 -2.62 13.85
N GLU A 189 15.18 -1.72 14.47
CA GLU A 189 15.31 -1.63 15.93
C GLU A 189 13.99 -1.27 16.65
N SER A 190 13.11 -0.53 15.98
CA SER A 190 11.80 -0.15 16.52
C SER A 190 10.65 -1.00 15.98
N CYS A 191 10.96 -2.03 15.20
CA CYS A 191 9.96 -2.88 14.56
C CYS A 191 9.39 -3.89 15.55
N ASN A 192 8.09 -3.87 15.75
CA ASN A 192 7.35 -4.82 16.58
C ASN A 192 6.64 -5.89 15.75
N ARG A 193 7.09 -6.14 14.52
CA ARG A 193 6.43 -7.05 13.59
C ARG A 193 7.04 -8.42 13.62
N VAL A 194 6.16 -9.41 13.54
CA VAL A 194 6.50 -10.80 13.31
C VAL A 194 5.96 -11.21 11.95
N ARG A 195 6.71 -12.00 11.23
CA ARG A 195 6.29 -12.60 9.96
C ARG A 195 6.16 -14.10 10.14
N LEU A 196 5.01 -14.63 9.76
CA LEU A 196 4.80 -16.07 9.66
C LEU A 196 4.99 -16.49 8.20
N THR A 197 5.89 -17.42 7.94
CA THR A 197 6.13 -17.97 6.60
C THR A 197 5.07 -19.01 6.23
N CYS A 198 5.07 -19.39 4.95
CA CYS A 198 4.22 -20.49 4.47
C CYS A 198 4.62 -21.86 5.05
N THR A 199 5.82 -21.99 5.60
CA THR A 199 6.33 -23.17 6.30
C THR A 199 6.02 -23.18 7.79
N GLY A 200 5.40 -22.12 8.32
CA GLY A 200 5.04 -21.98 9.73
C GLY A 200 6.13 -21.41 10.62
N GLU A 201 7.22 -20.90 10.04
CA GLU A 201 8.32 -20.28 10.77
C GLU A 201 8.03 -18.81 11.09
N LEU A 202 8.38 -18.37 12.29
CA LEU A 202 8.26 -16.99 12.72
C LEU A 202 9.59 -16.26 12.58
N TYR A 203 9.55 -15.11 11.93
CA TYR A 203 10.68 -14.19 11.79
C TYR A 203 10.35 -12.83 12.41
N MET A 204 11.31 -12.25 13.10
CA MET A 204 11.28 -10.87 13.61
C MET A 204 12.03 -9.93 12.67
#